data_e384adebcc347bee6c5d88e1305a7bd3
#
_entry.id   e384adebcc347bee6c5d88e1305a7bd3
#
_cell.length_a   1.000
_cell.length_b   1.000
_cell.length_c   1.000
_cell.angle_alpha   90.00
_cell.angle_beta   90.00
_cell.angle_gamma   90.00
#
_symmetry.space_group_name_H-M   'P 1'
#
loop_
_entity.id
_entity.type
_entity.pdbx_description
1 polymer ?
#
loop_
_entity_poly.entity_id
_entity_poly.type
_entity_poly.pdbx_seq_one_letter_code
_entity_poly.pdbx_strand_id
1 'polypeptide(L)'
;MSKVGTKDLYTPSGIAYIDDYVFSKEYPWELLGGIKAYIQSLIEKGMPGFDKIQPDVLIGQNTTIAKTATIIGPTIIGNNVEVRPGAYIRGAVIVGDESVVGNSSELKNAILMRHCQCPHYNYVGDSILGNFAHTGAGSILSNLKSDNKPVVIHNEGENIETGIRKIGSFLADHADIGCGSVLNPGTIIGQNTQVYPLTMCRGVYPSDSIVKGTKEIVKKR
;
A
#
# COMPACT_ATOMS: atom_id res chain seq x y z
N MET A 1 19.05 2.81 -14.18
CA MET A 1 17.62 3.04 -13.83
C MET A 1 17.16 1.97 -12.86
N SER A 2 16.50 2.36 -11.80
CA SER A 2 15.88 1.39 -10.89
C SER A 2 14.73 0.69 -11.61
N LYS A 3 14.58 -0.60 -11.37
CA LYS A 3 13.46 -1.36 -11.91
C LYS A 3 12.18 -1.01 -11.14
N VAL A 4 11.07 -0.81 -11.83
CA VAL A 4 9.81 -0.33 -11.26
C VAL A 4 8.60 -1.20 -11.61
N GLY A 5 8.83 -2.31 -12.28
CA GLY A 5 7.81 -3.29 -12.59
C GLY A 5 7.27 -4.00 -11.34
N THR A 6 6.07 -4.51 -11.42
CA THR A 6 5.43 -5.22 -10.30
C THR A 6 6.30 -6.35 -9.76
N LYS A 7 6.90 -7.14 -10.65
CA LYS A 7 7.80 -8.27 -10.28
C LYS A 7 9.17 -7.84 -9.77
N ASP A 8 9.54 -6.59 -9.98
CA ASP A 8 10.79 -6.04 -9.43
C ASP A 8 10.60 -5.54 -7.98
N LEU A 9 9.36 -5.16 -7.63
CA LEU A 9 9.03 -4.60 -6.33
C LEU A 9 8.51 -5.65 -5.36
N TYR A 10 7.73 -6.62 -5.85
CA TYR A 10 7.00 -7.56 -5.00
C TYR A 10 7.36 -9.00 -5.31
N THR A 11 7.39 -9.82 -4.25
CA THR A 11 7.41 -11.28 -4.33
C THR A 11 6.02 -11.83 -3.99
N PRO A 12 5.67 -13.05 -4.42
CA PRO A 12 4.40 -13.65 -4.04
C PRO A 12 4.20 -13.68 -2.52
N SER A 13 3.04 -13.24 -2.08
CA SER A 13 2.66 -13.20 -0.66
C SER A 13 2.28 -14.58 -0.10
N GLY A 14 2.01 -15.53 -0.99
CA GLY A 14 1.39 -16.82 -0.66
C GLY A 14 -0.12 -16.74 -0.44
N ILE A 15 -0.73 -15.59 -0.71
CA ILE A 15 -2.17 -15.35 -0.61
C ILE A 15 -2.72 -15.26 -2.04
N ALA A 16 -3.32 -16.34 -2.52
CA ALA A 16 -3.67 -16.50 -3.94
C ALA A 16 -4.46 -15.32 -4.51
N TYR A 17 -5.50 -14.84 -3.83
CA TYR A 17 -6.32 -13.73 -4.32
C TYR A 17 -5.58 -12.37 -4.36
N ILE A 18 -4.50 -12.21 -3.60
CA ILE A 18 -3.62 -11.02 -3.70
C ILE A 18 -2.66 -11.22 -4.86
N ASP A 19 -1.99 -12.37 -4.92
CA ASP A 19 -0.96 -12.65 -5.90
C ASP A 19 -1.54 -12.66 -7.33
N ASP A 20 -2.70 -13.29 -7.53
CA ASP A 20 -3.41 -13.30 -8.82
C ASP A 20 -3.69 -11.90 -9.35
N TYR A 21 -4.02 -10.96 -8.46
CA TYR A 21 -4.29 -9.59 -8.85
C TYR A 21 -3.02 -8.77 -9.03
N VAL A 22 -2.13 -8.78 -8.04
CA VAL A 22 -0.91 -7.96 -8.04
C VAL A 22 -0.02 -8.29 -9.22
N PHE A 23 0.14 -9.57 -9.55
CA PHE A 23 0.98 -9.99 -10.68
C PHE A 23 0.25 -10.01 -12.04
N SER A 24 -0.97 -9.52 -12.13
CA SER A 24 -1.73 -9.42 -13.38
C SER A 24 -1.29 -8.26 -14.30
N LYS A 25 -0.50 -7.32 -13.81
CA LYS A 25 -0.06 -6.13 -14.53
C LYS A 25 1.46 -5.98 -14.48
N GLU A 26 2.00 -5.30 -15.50
CA GLU A 26 3.43 -5.01 -15.58
C GLU A 26 3.84 -3.99 -14.53
N TYR A 27 3.05 -2.92 -14.38
CA TYR A 27 3.34 -1.83 -13.46
C TYR A 27 2.30 -1.75 -12.32
N PRO A 28 2.72 -1.45 -11.09
CA PRO A 28 1.80 -1.44 -9.94
C PRO A 28 0.71 -0.36 -10.02
N TRP A 29 0.95 0.76 -10.67
CA TRP A 29 -0.08 1.80 -10.82
C TRP A 29 -1.23 1.40 -11.74
N GLU A 30 -1.03 0.44 -12.64
CA GLU A 30 -2.09 -0.07 -13.52
C GLU A 30 -3.17 -0.87 -12.75
N LEU A 31 -2.84 -1.34 -11.55
CA LEU A 31 -3.75 -2.08 -10.69
C LEU A 31 -4.79 -1.18 -10.02
N LEU A 32 -4.46 0.08 -9.74
CA LEU A 32 -5.26 0.97 -8.90
C LEU A 32 -6.70 1.16 -9.39
N GLY A 33 -6.89 1.24 -10.71
CA GLY A 33 -8.21 1.43 -11.32
C GLY A 33 -9.14 0.23 -11.22
N GLY A 34 -8.59 -0.97 -11.02
CA GLY A 34 -9.33 -2.23 -11.01
C GLY A 34 -9.62 -2.81 -9.62
N ILE A 35 -9.02 -2.30 -8.55
CA ILE A 35 -9.12 -2.87 -7.19
C ILE A 35 -10.58 -3.06 -6.77
N LYS A 36 -11.41 -2.04 -6.95
CA LYS A 36 -12.83 -2.08 -6.59
C LYS A 36 -13.58 -3.22 -7.28
N ALA A 37 -13.46 -3.32 -8.59
CA ALA A 37 -14.14 -4.34 -9.39
C ALA A 37 -13.62 -5.74 -9.06
N TYR A 38 -12.33 -5.87 -8.82
CA TYR A 38 -11.73 -7.14 -8.43
C TYR A 38 -12.29 -7.65 -7.09
N ILE A 39 -12.32 -6.79 -6.05
CA ILE A 39 -12.91 -7.14 -4.76
C ILE A 39 -14.38 -7.57 -4.93
N GLN A 40 -15.17 -6.80 -5.68
CA GLN A 40 -16.57 -7.14 -5.94
C GLN A 40 -16.72 -8.52 -6.57
N SER A 41 -15.88 -8.85 -7.55
CA SER A 41 -15.90 -10.17 -8.20
C SER A 41 -15.58 -11.31 -7.23
N LEU A 42 -14.69 -11.10 -6.25
CA LEU A 42 -14.37 -12.08 -5.20
C LEU A 42 -15.56 -12.26 -4.24
N ILE A 43 -16.20 -11.16 -3.85
CA ILE A 43 -17.38 -11.18 -2.96
C ILE A 43 -18.54 -11.94 -3.63
N GLU A 44 -18.77 -11.71 -4.92
CA GLU A 44 -19.82 -12.38 -5.68
C GLU A 44 -19.56 -13.89 -5.84
N LYS A 45 -18.32 -14.28 -6.08
CA LYS A 45 -17.90 -15.68 -6.14
C LYS A 45 -17.95 -16.39 -4.79
N GLY A 46 -17.89 -15.64 -3.71
CA GLY A 46 -17.68 -16.14 -2.37
C GLY A 46 -16.22 -16.54 -2.11
N MET A 47 -15.77 -16.32 -0.91
CA MET A 47 -14.41 -16.70 -0.46
C MET A 47 -14.52 -17.67 0.72
N PRO A 48 -14.22 -18.98 0.51
CA PRO A 48 -14.24 -19.95 1.61
C PRO A 48 -13.33 -19.52 2.76
N GLY A 49 -13.81 -19.62 3.99
CA GLY A 49 -13.06 -19.21 5.19
C GLY A 49 -13.11 -17.72 5.53
N PHE A 50 -13.89 -16.95 4.77
CA PHE A 50 -14.13 -15.54 5.07
C PHE A 50 -15.58 -15.31 5.54
N ASP A 51 -15.72 -14.50 6.58
CA ASP A 51 -17.02 -14.06 7.08
C ASP A 51 -17.45 -12.77 6.41
N LYS A 52 -18.70 -12.72 5.97
CA LYS A 52 -19.31 -11.53 5.39
C LYS A 52 -20.00 -10.72 6.48
N ILE A 53 -19.34 -9.66 6.97
CA ILE A 53 -19.86 -8.83 8.07
C ILE A 53 -20.75 -7.67 7.60
N GLN A 54 -20.61 -7.29 6.33
CA GLN A 54 -21.45 -6.30 5.62
C GLN A 54 -21.64 -6.79 4.17
N PRO A 55 -22.60 -6.26 3.40
CA PRO A 55 -22.86 -6.71 2.03
C PRO A 55 -21.62 -6.78 1.12
N ASP A 56 -20.65 -5.91 1.37
CA ASP A 56 -19.45 -5.73 0.56
C ASP A 56 -18.14 -5.73 1.39
N VAL A 57 -18.15 -6.37 2.59
CA VAL A 57 -16.97 -6.53 3.45
C VAL A 57 -16.79 -7.99 3.85
N LEU A 58 -15.64 -8.55 3.48
CA LEU A 58 -15.21 -9.90 3.87
C LEU A 58 -14.05 -9.84 4.85
N ILE A 59 -14.08 -10.69 5.86
CA ILE A 59 -13.07 -10.76 6.91
C ILE A 59 -12.62 -12.20 7.10
N GLY A 60 -11.30 -12.41 7.08
CA GLY A 60 -10.67 -13.70 7.34
C GLY A 60 -10.67 -14.09 8.82
N GLN A 61 -10.20 -15.30 9.08
CA GLN A 61 -10.22 -15.91 10.41
C GLN A 61 -9.21 -15.25 11.36
N ASN A 62 -9.50 -15.28 12.66
CA ASN A 62 -8.68 -14.75 13.74
C ASN A 62 -8.36 -13.25 13.60
N THR A 63 -9.11 -12.53 12.79
CA THR A 63 -8.95 -11.09 12.62
C THR A 63 -9.71 -10.34 13.69
N THR A 64 -9.06 -9.36 14.31
CA THR A 64 -9.63 -8.55 15.36
C THR A 64 -9.92 -7.14 14.85
N ILE A 65 -11.14 -6.65 15.12
CA ILE A 65 -11.58 -5.32 14.71
C ILE A 65 -12.06 -4.55 15.93
N ALA A 66 -11.42 -3.42 16.19
CA ALA A 66 -11.84 -2.54 17.28
C ALA A 66 -13.23 -1.94 17.01
N LYS A 67 -14.05 -1.83 18.04
CA LYS A 67 -15.43 -1.31 17.94
C LYS A 67 -15.52 0.11 17.36
N THR A 68 -14.46 0.89 17.47
CA THR A 68 -14.37 2.27 16.98
C THR A 68 -13.71 2.37 15.60
N ALA A 69 -13.34 1.26 14.98
CA ALA A 69 -12.90 1.25 13.58
C ALA A 69 -14.11 1.39 12.65
N THR A 70 -13.91 2.11 11.54
CA THR A 70 -14.92 2.26 10.49
C THR A 70 -14.42 1.57 9.22
N ILE A 71 -15.21 0.62 8.73
CA ILE A 71 -14.89 -0.12 7.50
C ILE A 71 -16.02 0.10 6.50
N ILE A 72 -15.67 0.61 5.32
CA ILE A 72 -16.57 0.80 4.18
C ILE A 72 -16.13 -0.17 3.08
N GLY A 73 -17.07 -0.83 2.45
CA GLY A 73 -16.80 -1.72 1.31
C GLY A 73 -16.65 -0.99 -0.04
N PRO A 74 -16.28 -1.72 -1.09
CA PRO A 74 -15.88 -3.12 -1.03
C PRO A 74 -14.48 -3.27 -0.38
N THR A 75 -14.36 -4.21 0.55
CA THR A 75 -13.12 -4.42 1.32
C THR A 75 -12.95 -5.90 1.64
N ILE A 76 -11.72 -6.39 1.54
CA ILE A 76 -11.31 -7.70 2.02
C ILE A 76 -10.21 -7.50 3.06
N ILE A 77 -10.40 -8.08 4.23
CA ILE A 77 -9.40 -8.13 5.30
C ILE A 77 -9.04 -9.60 5.52
N GLY A 78 -7.76 -9.92 5.40
CA GLY A 78 -7.22 -11.27 5.50
C GLY A 78 -7.30 -11.89 6.89
N ASN A 79 -6.56 -12.99 7.09
CA ASN A 79 -6.50 -13.72 8.33
C ASN A 79 -5.50 -13.10 9.32
N ASN A 80 -5.73 -13.25 10.62
CA ASN A 80 -4.84 -12.79 11.69
C ASN A 80 -4.50 -11.29 11.59
N VAL A 81 -5.39 -10.47 11.05
CA VAL A 81 -5.22 -9.02 10.92
C VAL A 81 -5.68 -8.32 12.19
N GLU A 82 -4.97 -7.27 12.59
CA GLU A 82 -5.39 -6.39 13.67
C GLU A 82 -5.84 -5.03 13.12
N VAL A 83 -7.13 -4.70 13.28
CA VAL A 83 -7.69 -3.37 12.98
C VAL A 83 -7.94 -2.63 14.29
N ARG A 84 -7.13 -1.62 14.56
CA ARG A 84 -7.08 -0.90 15.84
C ARG A 84 -8.13 0.21 15.96
N PRO A 85 -8.32 0.76 17.18
CA PRO A 85 -9.28 1.84 17.40
C PRO A 85 -9.07 3.04 16.49
N GLY A 86 -10.19 3.55 15.94
CA GLY A 86 -10.18 4.73 15.08
C GLY A 86 -9.63 4.52 13.65
N ALA A 87 -9.26 3.28 13.28
CA ALA A 87 -8.89 2.99 11.90
C ALA A 87 -10.05 3.29 10.94
N TYR A 88 -9.75 3.89 9.78
CA TYR A 88 -10.73 4.24 8.77
C TYR A 88 -10.39 3.61 7.41
N ILE A 89 -11.09 2.55 7.05
CA ILE A 89 -10.94 1.84 5.77
C ILE A 89 -12.07 2.29 4.85
N ARG A 90 -11.73 3.02 3.77
CA ARG A 90 -12.68 3.74 2.92
C ARG A 90 -13.11 3.00 1.65
N GLY A 91 -12.90 1.71 1.59
CA GLY A 91 -13.28 0.89 0.44
C GLY A 91 -12.27 0.86 -0.69
N ALA A 92 -12.48 -0.10 -1.58
CA ALA A 92 -11.53 -0.58 -2.56
C ALA A 92 -10.18 -0.93 -1.89
N VAL A 93 -10.24 -1.67 -0.76
CA VAL A 93 -9.08 -2.02 0.06
C VAL A 93 -8.96 -3.52 0.22
N ILE A 94 -7.75 -4.04 0.01
CA ILE A 94 -7.37 -5.40 0.37
C ILE A 94 -6.29 -5.29 1.46
N VAL A 95 -6.52 -5.93 2.59
CA VAL A 95 -5.53 -6.07 3.67
C VAL A 95 -5.14 -7.54 3.74
N GLY A 96 -3.88 -7.84 3.43
CA GLY A 96 -3.35 -9.20 3.48
C GLY A 96 -3.14 -9.71 4.90
N ASP A 97 -2.97 -11.01 5.00
CA ASP A 97 -2.83 -11.74 6.26
C ASP A 97 -1.74 -11.15 7.16
N GLU A 98 -1.92 -11.27 8.48
CA GLU A 98 -0.95 -10.90 9.51
C GLU A 98 -0.63 -9.39 9.56
N SER A 99 -1.42 -8.56 8.89
CA SER A 99 -1.19 -7.11 8.80
C SER A 99 -1.82 -6.34 9.97
N VAL A 100 -1.35 -5.12 10.17
CA VAL A 100 -1.88 -4.19 11.17
C VAL A 100 -2.37 -2.91 10.49
N VAL A 101 -3.66 -2.59 10.67
CA VAL A 101 -4.22 -1.28 10.37
C VAL A 101 -4.44 -0.58 11.71
N GLY A 102 -3.53 0.32 12.04
CA GLY A 102 -3.39 0.85 13.38
C GLY A 102 -4.30 2.01 13.72
N ASN A 103 -4.07 2.55 14.92
CA ASN A 103 -4.88 3.64 15.45
C ASN A 103 -4.91 4.84 14.50
N SER A 104 -6.14 5.26 14.16
CA SER A 104 -6.39 6.44 13.31
C SER A 104 -5.67 6.42 11.97
N SER A 105 -5.37 5.24 11.45
CA SER A 105 -4.81 5.08 10.11
C SER A 105 -5.94 5.00 9.09
N GLU A 106 -5.78 5.71 7.98
CA GLU A 106 -6.75 5.75 6.89
C GLU A 106 -6.23 5.01 5.66
N LEU A 107 -7.02 4.06 5.14
CA LEU A 107 -6.76 3.34 3.90
C LEU A 107 -7.85 3.65 2.86
N LYS A 108 -7.45 3.90 1.61
CA LYS A 108 -8.39 4.17 0.51
C LYS A 108 -7.79 3.69 -0.81
N ASN A 109 -8.52 2.83 -1.53
CA ASN A 109 -8.07 2.30 -2.82
C ASN A 109 -6.62 1.76 -2.74
N ALA A 110 -6.40 0.79 -1.86
CA ALA A 110 -5.07 0.32 -1.51
C ALA A 110 -5.01 -1.20 -1.34
N ILE A 111 -3.82 -1.74 -1.57
CA ILE A 111 -3.49 -3.13 -1.27
C ILE A 111 -2.33 -3.15 -0.28
N LEU A 112 -2.55 -3.77 0.85
CA LEU A 112 -1.52 -4.19 1.77
C LEU A 112 -1.30 -5.69 1.53
N MET A 113 -0.10 -6.09 1.11
CA MET A 113 0.22 -7.50 0.95
C MET A 113 0.37 -8.16 2.33
N ARG A 114 1.10 -9.25 2.45
CA ARG A 114 1.21 -9.97 3.72
C ARG A 114 2.05 -9.20 4.74
N HIS A 115 1.64 -9.25 6.02
CA HIS A 115 2.39 -8.72 7.18
C HIS A 115 2.75 -7.22 7.07
N CYS A 116 1.91 -6.43 6.40
CA CYS A 116 2.11 -4.99 6.33
C CYS A 116 1.70 -4.30 7.63
N GLN A 117 2.40 -3.23 7.99
CA GLN A 117 2.11 -2.49 9.20
C GLN A 117 1.92 -1.00 8.94
N CYS A 118 0.69 -0.51 9.16
CA CYS A 118 0.34 0.91 9.17
C CYS A 118 -0.17 1.28 10.55
N PRO A 119 0.69 1.32 11.60
CA PRO A 119 0.25 1.18 12.98
C PRO A 119 -0.33 2.43 13.62
N HIS A 120 -0.01 3.64 13.13
CA HIS A 120 -0.36 4.88 13.83
C HIS A 120 -0.49 6.08 12.88
N TYR A 121 -1.71 6.68 12.80
CA TYR A 121 -1.94 7.95 12.12
C TYR A 121 -1.40 8.00 10.69
N ASN A 122 -1.52 6.90 9.96
CA ASN A 122 -1.03 6.82 8.59
C ASN A 122 -2.14 7.20 7.59
N TYR A 123 -1.75 7.82 6.48
CA TYR A 123 -2.62 7.93 5.32
C TYR A 123 -2.07 7.10 4.17
N VAL A 124 -2.83 6.14 3.69
CA VAL A 124 -2.47 5.25 2.59
C VAL A 124 -3.56 5.32 1.53
N GLY A 125 -3.37 6.19 0.55
CA GLY A 125 -4.33 6.39 -0.53
C GLY A 125 -3.75 6.00 -1.89
N ASP A 126 -4.52 5.27 -2.70
CA ASP A 126 -4.15 4.87 -4.06
C ASP A 126 -2.71 4.28 -4.12
N SER A 127 -2.45 3.29 -3.25
CA SER A 127 -1.10 2.77 -2.97
C SER A 127 -1.09 1.25 -2.87
N ILE A 128 0.10 0.66 -3.08
CA ILE A 128 0.35 -0.78 -2.85
C ILE A 128 1.57 -0.91 -1.95
N LEU A 129 1.41 -1.66 -0.87
CA LEU A 129 2.45 -1.98 0.09
C LEU A 129 2.79 -3.47 -0.05
N GLY A 130 4.05 -3.75 -0.34
CA GLY A 130 4.60 -5.11 -0.47
C GLY A 130 4.68 -5.85 0.86
N ASN A 131 5.07 -7.10 0.80
CA ASN A 131 5.18 -7.95 1.99
C ASN A 131 6.11 -7.33 3.03
N PHE A 132 5.70 -7.33 4.29
CA PHE A 132 6.47 -6.80 5.43
C PHE A 132 6.79 -5.29 5.34
N ALA A 133 6.11 -4.54 4.47
CA ALA A 133 6.27 -3.10 4.43
C ALA A 133 5.71 -2.45 5.70
N HIS A 134 6.42 -1.44 6.19
CA HIS A 134 6.06 -0.72 7.41
C HIS A 134 6.00 0.79 7.18
N THR A 135 5.01 1.44 7.76
CA THR A 135 4.89 2.90 7.78
C THR A 135 4.96 3.41 9.21
N GLY A 136 6.01 4.13 9.56
CA GLY A 136 6.16 4.76 10.88
C GLY A 136 5.02 5.75 11.18
N ALA A 137 4.85 6.08 12.44
CA ALA A 137 3.76 6.93 12.91
C ALA A 137 3.68 8.27 12.15
N GLY A 138 2.49 8.65 11.70
CA GLY A 138 2.26 9.91 10.99
C GLY A 138 2.79 9.96 9.57
N SER A 139 3.20 8.83 8.98
CA SER A 139 3.63 8.80 7.59
C SER A 139 2.44 8.96 6.64
N ILE A 140 2.63 9.74 5.58
CA ILE A 140 1.59 10.10 4.61
C ILE A 140 2.01 9.69 3.20
N LEU A 141 1.23 8.82 2.57
CA LEU A 141 1.36 8.48 1.16
C LEU A 141 0.38 9.36 0.38
N SER A 142 0.84 10.57 0.03
CA SER A 142 0.02 11.56 -0.68
C SER A 142 -0.31 11.08 -2.09
N ASN A 143 -1.57 11.18 -2.49
CA ASN A 143 -2.07 10.59 -3.74
C ASN A 143 -2.54 11.61 -4.79
N LEU A 144 -2.45 12.91 -4.50
CA LEU A 144 -2.90 13.95 -5.42
C LEU A 144 -1.89 15.09 -5.49
N LYS A 145 -1.51 15.47 -6.71
CA LYS A 145 -0.67 16.64 -6.96
C LYS A 145 -1.47 17.92 -6.82
N SER A 146 -0.83 19.00 -6.36
CA SER A 146 -1.47 20.31 -6.19
C SER A 146 -2.00 20.90 -7.50
N ASP A 147 -1.35 20.57 -8.63
CA ASP A 147 -1.78 21.02 -9.97
C ASP A 147 -2.89 20.16 -10.59
N ASN A 148 -3.34 19.11 -9.90
CA ASN A 148 -4.34 18.13 -10.34
C ASN A 148 -4.03 17.42 -11.68
N LYS A 149 -2.83 17.52 -12.21
CA LYS A 149 -2.40 16.81 -13.42
C LYS A 149 -2.12 15.33 -13.14
N PRO A 150 -2.11 14.48 -14.18
CA PRO A 150 -1.65 13.10 -14.05
C PRO A 150 -0.28 13.00 -13.38
N VAL A 151 -0.09 11.92 -12.63
CA VAL A 151 1.17 11.65 -11.96
C VAL A 151 2.19 11.12 -12.96
N VAL A 152 3.40 11.62 -12.87
CA VAL A 152 4.56 11.15 -13.64
C VAL A 152 5.51 10.48 -12.66
N ILE A 153 5.95 9.27 -12.98
CA ILE A 153 6.97 8.56 -12.19
C ILE A 153 8.36 9.05 -12.66
N HIS A 154 9.09 9.66 -11.76
CA HIS A 154 10.46 10.15 -12.05
C HIS A 154 11.49 9.09 -11.67
N ASN A 155 12.14 8.46 -12.67
CA ASN A 155 13.08 7.36 -12.48
C ASN A 155 14.42 7.64 -13.17
N GLU A 156 15.38 8.15 -12.42
CA GLU A 156 16.78 8.32 -12.86
C GLU A 156 16.96 8.91 -14.29
N GLY A 157 16.28 10.02 -14.54
CA GLY A 157 16.36 10.72 -15.83
C GLY A 157 15.31 10.30 -16.85
N GLU A 158 14.49 9.30 -16.54
CA GLU A 158 13.32 8.91 -17.30
C GLU A 158 12.04 9.39 -16.62
N ASN A 159 11.09 9.83 -17.40
CA ASN A 159 9.74 10.19 -16.94
C ASN A 159 8.74 9.20 -17.54
N ILE A 160 8.05 8.47 -16.66
CA ILE A 160 7.02 7.53 -17.07
C ILE A 160 5.66 8.17 -16.86
N GLU A 161 4.99 8.50 -17.96
CA GLU A 161 3.64 9.07 -17.95
C GLU A 161 2.62 7.99 -17.59
N THR A 162 1.93 8.14 -16.47
CA THR A 162 0.96 7.13 -16.01
C THR A 162 -0.45 7.36 -16.57
N GLY A 163 -0.78 8.57 -16.99
CA GLY A 163 -2.13 8.96 -17.37
C GLY A 163 -3.12 9.03 -16.20
N ILE A 164 -2.69 8.70 -14.98
CA ILE A 164 -3.55 8.58 -13.79
C ILE A 164 -3.35 9.80 -12.89
N ARG A 165 -4.45 10.43 -12.50
CA ARG A 165 -4.43 11.64 -11.66
C ARG A 165 -4.19 11.38 -10.19
N LYS A 166 -4.66 10.24 -9.67
CA LYS A 166 -4.50 9.85 -8.26
C LYS A 166 -3.65 8.61 -8.17
N ILE A 167 -2.43 8.78 -7.70
CA ILE A 167 -1.48 7.71 -7.38
C ILE A 167 -0.78 8.11 -6.10
N GLY A 168 -0.80 7.25 -5.11
CA GLY A 168 -0.02 7.40 -3.88
C GLY A 168 1.42 6.92 -4.06
N SER A 169 1.78 5.87 -3.34
CA SER A 169 3.13 5.33 -3.38
C SER A 169 3.13 3.81 -3.49
N PHE A 170 4.24 3.28 -4.00
CA PHE A 170 4.47 1.85 -4.10
C PHE A 170 5.66 1.49 -3.21
N LEU A 171 5.37 0.84 -2.09
CA LEU A 171 6.38 0.36 -1.17
C LEU A 171 6.68 -1.09 -1.54
N ALA A 172 7.91 -1.38 -1.95
CA ALA A 172 8.31 -2.74 -2.23
C ALA A 172 8.41 -3.59 -0.95
N ASP A 173 8.68 -4.87 -1.08
CA ASP A 173 8.82 -5.77 0.06
C ASP A 173 9.88 -5.27 1.05
N HIS A 174 9.56 -5.35 2.33
CA HIS A 174 10.44 -4.91 3.44
C HIS A 174 10.83 -3.41 3.40
N ALA A 175 10.10 -2.57 2.68
CA ALA A 175 10.31 -1.12 2.75
C ALA A 175 9.85 -0.59 4.12
N ASP A 176 10.68 0.25 4.74
CA ASP A 176 10.44 0.78 6.08
C ASP A 176 10.46 2.31 6.06
N ILE A 177 9.33 2.94 6.34
CA ILE A 177 9.16 4.38 6.26
C ILE A 177 9.20 4.99 7.66
N GLY A 178 10.18 5.84 7.91
CA GLY A 178 10.35 6.54 9.18
C GLY A 178 9.20 7.49 9.53
N CYS A 179 8.98 7.69 10.82
CA CYS A 179 7.87 8.49 11.35
C CYS A 179 7.81 9.91 10.74
N GLY A 180 6.61 10.39 10.47
CA GLY A 180 6.37 11.75 9.97
C GLY A 180 6.84 12.00 8.53
N SER A 181 7.24 10.96 7.81
CA SER A 181 7.68 11.10 6.42
C SER A 181 6.49 11.31 5.48
N VAL A 182 6.71 12.08 4.42
CA VAL A 182 5.72 12.34 3.38
C VAL A 182 6.21 11.82 2.03
N LEU A 183 5.50 10.87 1.48
CA LEU A 183 5.76 10.35 0.15
C LEU A 183 4.84 11.06 -0.85
N ASN A 184 5.43 11.79 -1.78
CA ASN A 184 4.69 12.50 -2.81
C ASN A 184 4.08 11.53 -3.85
N PRO A 185 3.04 11.96 -4.56
CA PRO A 185 2.38 11.13 -5.57
C PRO A 185 3.33 10.50 -6.57
N GLY A 186 3.24 9.18 -6.73
CA GLY A 186 4.10 8.41 -7.62
C GLY A 186 5.47 8.04 -7.04
N THR A 187 5.67 8.17 -5.73
CA THR A 187 6.90 7.69 -5.09
C THR A 187 6.96 6.16 -5.07
N ILE A 188 8.11 5.61 -5.42
CA ILE A 188 8.41 4.18 -5.36
C ILE A 188 9.61 3.98 -4.42
N ILE A 189 9.43 3.13 -3.42
CA ILE A 189 10.50 2.74 -2.50
C ILE A 189 10.88 1.28 -2.80
N GLY A 190 12.11 1.05 -3.18
CA GLY A 190 12.63 -0.29 -3.52
C GLY A 190 12.70 -1.25 -2.33
N GLN A 191 12.88 -2.54 -2.63
CA GLN A 191 12.94 -3.59 -1.61
C GLN A 191 13.99 -3.31 -0.53
N ASN A 192 13.72 -3.70 0.71
CA ASN A 192 14.63 -3.54 1.87
C ASN A 192 15.08 -2.10 2.12
N THR A 193 14.45 -1.09 1.55
CA THR A 193 14.89 0.30 1.67
C THR A 193 14.26 0.94 2.91
N GLN A 194 15.10 1.66 3.66
CA GLN A 194 14.69 2.42 4.85
C GLN A 194 14.67 3.91 4.55
N VAL A 195 13.60 4.57 4.93
CA VAL A 195 13.49 6.03 4.89
C VAL A 195 13.58 6.57 6.30
N TYR A 196 14.49 7.51 6.54
CA TYR A 196 14.65 8.14 7.86
C TYR A 196 13.42 9.00 8.21
N PRO A 197 13.15 9.18 9.51
CA PRO A 197 12.04 10.03 9.96
C PRO A 197 12.08 11.44 9.36
N LEU A 198 10.90 12.06 9.22
CA LEU A 198 10.70 13.42 8.72
C LEU A 198 11.26 13.66 7.30
N THR A 199 11.33 12.61 6.50
CA THR A 199 11.85 12.72 5.13
C THR A 199 10.71 12.94 4.13
N MET A 200 10.88 13.90 3.23
CA MET A 200 10.02 14.06 2.05
C MET A 200 10.61 13.28 0.87
N CYS A 201 9.86 12.30 0.37
CA CYS A 201 10.25 11.47 -0.76
C CYS A 201 9.53 11.85 -2.04
N ARG A 202 10.24 11.79 -3.19
CA ARG A 202 9.67 11.96 -4.53
C ARG A 202 10.49 11.21 -5.57
N GLY A 203 9.82 10.45 -6.44
CA GLY A 203 10.47 9.64 -7.48
C GLY A 203 10.78 8.23 -7.01
N VAL A 204 11.75 7.59 -7.63
CA VAL A 204 12.10 6.18 -7.41
C VAL A 204 13.36 6.08 -6.56
N TYR A 205 13.29 5.27 -5.52
CA TYR A 205 14.42 4.97 -4.63
C TYR A 205 14.84 3.51 -4.83
N PRO A 206 16.14 3.25 -5.03
CA PRO A 206 16.62 1.91 -5.31
C PRO A 206 16.47 0.97 -4.10
N SER A 207 16.45 -0.34 -4.37
CA SER A 207 16.47 -1.37 -3.33
C SER A 207 17.75 -1.31 -2.48
N ASP A 208 17.69 -1.90 -1.28
CA ASP A 208 18.82 -2.02 -0.35
C ASP A 208 19.48 -0.68 -0.01
N SER A 209 18.65 0.34 0.21
CA SER A 209 19.11 1.72 0.42
C SER A 209 18.65 2.28 1.77
N ILE A 210 19.34 3.33 2.22
CA ILE A 210 18.93 4.19 3.33
C ILE A 210 18.75 5.60 2.77
N VAL A 211 17.54 6.13 2.86
CA VAL A 211 17.19 7.49 2.46
C VAL A 211 17.24 8.38 3.70
N LYS A 212 18.28 9.18 3.84
CA LYS A 212 18.51 10.04 5.00
C LYS A 212 17.92 11.44 4.85
N GLY A 213 17.49 11.78 3.65
CA GLY A 213 16.89 13.06 3.30
C GLY A 213 16.54 13.09 1.82
N THR A 214 15.94 14.17 1.35
CA THR A 214 15.39 14.29 -0.01
C THR A 214 16.40 13.97 -1.13
N LYS A 215 17.69 14.17 -0.87
CA LYS A 215 18.77 13.96 -1.87
C LYS A 215 19.91 13.07 -1.35
N GLU A 216 19.83 12.58 -0.14
CA GLU A 216 20.88 11.76 0.45
C GLU A 216 20.43 10.30 0.52
N ILE A 217 20.96 9.50 -0.39
CA ILE A 217 20.69 8.06 -0.49
C ILE A 217 22.02 7.33 -0.33
N VAL A 218 22.06 6.36 0.58
CA VAL A 218 23.23 5.50 0.77
C VAL A 218 22.81 4.03 0.66
N LYS A 219 23.72 3.20 0.16
CA LYS A 219 23.48 1.76 0.08
C LYS A 219 23.56 1.15 1.48
N LYS A 220 22.67 0.23 1.82
CA LYS A 220 22.79 -0.62 3.03
C LYS A 220 24.07 -1.46 2.94
N ARG A 221 24.76 -1.59 4.06
CA ARG A 221 25.95 -2.46 4.19
C ARG A 221 25.55 -3.84 4.63
#